data_633e834c4423a16f3fc8d2a6b0bfdb7f
#
_entry.id   633e834c4423a16f3fc8d2a6b0bfdb7f
#
_cell.length_a   1.000
_cell.length_b   1.000
_cell.length_c   1.000
_cell.angle_alpha   90.00
_cell.angle_beta   90.00
_cell.angle_gamma   90.00
#
_symmetry.space_group_name_H-M   'P 1'
#
loop_
_entity.id
_entity.type
_entity.pdbx_description
1 polymer ?
#
loop_
_entity_poly.entity_id
_entity_poly.type
_entity_poly.pdbx_seq_one_letter_code
_entity_poly.pdbx_strand_id
1 'polypeptide(L)'
;GWTPSSDIVNALEPVAPPTQKGIFAFGNSGSSVSMSNLMNSSGVIASDVTGVGSARSSLGATSYGGDKAIFAFGSTGSYTSISNLVSNSGVVASDTSGVGTVRVSSPATTFGTSGQAIFAYGYASSPTNISNKVSGAGVVANDSTGVGTARYDPAAASYGVGLGIFGFGNASGSGTAITNLVSSSGVISADVAGVGTGREAPAATSYGGDKAIFAYGTTPGVGTQSMSNKVSNTGVVASDTSGVGTVRYLLAAAGYGGDKGAFAYGRDGGPRYSIKNLISNTGVVASNTTGVGTARSNLAAAGYSISA
;
A
#
# COMPACT_ATOMS: atom_id res chain seq x y z
N GLY A 1 -23.96 26.14 40.59
CA GLY A 1 -22.74 26.03 39.80
C GLY A 1 -22.85 24.83 38.85
N TRP A 2 -22.71 25.06 37.56
CA TRP A 2 -22.60 24.01 36.56
C TRP A 2 -21.16 23.51 36.59
N THR A 3 -20.94 22.25 36.89
CA THR A 3 -19.69 21.56 36.62
C THR A 3 -19.83 20.95 35.22
N PRO A 4 -18.94 21.26 34.24
CA PRO A 4 -18.93 20.55 32.96
C PRO A 4 -18.61 19.07 33.23
N SER A 5 -19.41 18.16 32.69
CA SER A 5 -19.11 16.73 32.77
C SER A 5 -17.80 16.45 32.01
N SER A 6 -16.96 15.62 32.60
CA SER A 6 -15.68 15.19 32.01
C SER A 6 -15.82 14.37 30.72
N ASP A 7 -17.06 14.15 30.27
CA ASP A 7 -17.36 13.30 29.11
C ASP A 7 -17.26 14.04 27.75
N ILE A 8 -17.04 15.36 27.76
CA ILE A 8 -16.90 16.16 26.52
C ILE A 8 -15.43 16.25 26.08
N VAL A 9 -14.47 15.85 26.91
CA VAL A 9 -13.03 15.93 26.58
C VAL A 9 -12.54 14.74 25.74
N ASN A 10 -13.34 13.69 25.57
CA ASN A 10 -13.03 12.52 24.75
C ASN A 10 -13.63 12.56 23.33
N ALA A 11 -14.26 13.65 22.95
CA ALA A 11 -14.71 13.82 21.58
C ALA A 11 -13.59 14.45 20.76
N LEU A 12 -12.99 13.65 19.89
CA LEU A 12 -12.08 14.04 18.81
C LEU A 12 -10.60 14.14 19.23
N GLU A 13 -9.96 12.98 19.41
CA GLU A 13 -8.55 12.91 19.00
C GLU A 13 -8.49 13.45 17.56
N PRO A 14 -7.70 14.51 17.29
CA PRO A 14 -7.65 15.07 15.94
C PRO A 14 -7.12 13.99 14.99
N VAL A 15 -7.96 13.62 14.04
CA VAL A 15 -7.55 12.71 12.95
C VAL A 15 -6.37 13.37 12.25
N ALA A 16 -5.25 12.67 12.14
CA ALA A 16 -4.08 13.19 11.45
C ALA A 16 -4.49 13.62 10.02
N PRO A 17 -4.11 14.82 9.58
CA PRO A 17 -4.45 15.27 8.23
C PRO A 17 -3.88 14.30 7.20
N PRO A 18 -4.60 14.06 6.09
CA PRO A 18 -4.16 13.11 5.07
C PRO A 18 -2.88 13.59 4.39
N THR A 19 -2.05 12.63 4.00
CA THR A 19 -0.78 12.93 3.31
C THR A 19 -1.00 13.62 1.98
N GLN A 20 -0.17 14.62 1.70
CA GLN A 20 -0.27 15.46 0.49
C GLN A 20 0.61 14.97 -0.65
N LYS A 21 1.68 14.23 -0.36
CA LYS A 21 2.70 13.79 -1.31
C LYS A 21 2.86 12.28 -1.27
N GLY A 22 3.34 11.71 -2.37
CA GLY A 22 3.62 10.28 -2.48
C GLY A 22 5.09 9.99 -2.80
N ILE A 23 5.54 8.80 -2.49
CA ILE A 23 6.85 8.27 -2.87
C ILE A 23 6.68 6.87 -3.44
N PHE A 24 7.32 6.62 -4.58
CA PHE A 24 7.46 5.31 -5.23
C PHE A 24 8.93 4.93 -5.13
N ALA A 25 9.27 3.80 -4.54
CA ALA A 25 10.67 3.45 -4.34
C ALA A 25 10.96 1.96 -4.49
N PHE A 26 12.25 1.66 -4.69
CA PHE A 26 12.76 0.31 -4.87
C PHE A 26 12.18 -0.37 -6.11
N GLY A 27 12.16 -1.70 -6.14
CA GLY A 27 11.59 -2.50 -7.21
C GLY A 27 12.62 -3.16 -8.10
N ASN A 28 12.17 -3.61 -9.28
CA ASN A 28 12.97 -4.34 -10.26
C ASN A 28 12.89 -3.69 -11.66
N SER A 29 14.03 -3.24 -12.18
CA SER A 29 14.17 -2.65 -13.52
C SER A 29 14.93 -3.54 -14.50
N GLY A 30 15.15 -4.80 -14.15
CA GLY A 30 16.03 -5.80 -14.75
C GLY A 30 16.84 -6.46 -13.64
N SER A 31 17.23 -5.69 -12.64
CA SER A 31 17.76 -6.10 -11.34
C SER A 31 17.04 -5.30 -10.24
N SER A 32 17.19 -5.70 -9.00
CA SER A 32 16.66 -4.92 -7.86
C SER A 32 17.36 -3.56 -7.80
N VAL A 33 16.56 -2.53 -7.47
CA VAL A 33 17.02 -1.13 -7.36
C VAL A 33 16.59 -0.52 -6.02
N SER A 34 17.25 0.58 -5.61
CA SER A 34 16.91 1.36 -4.41
C SER A 34 16.45 2.78 -4.73
N MET A 35 16.39 3.17 -6.01
CA MET A 35 15.95 4.50 -6.45
C MET A 35 14.53 4.83 -6.00
N SER A 36 14.23 6.12 -5.90
CA SER A 36 12.91 6.62 -5.58
C SER A 36 12.44 7.73 -6.53
N ASN A 37 11.13 7.92 -6.60
CA ASN A 37 10.48 9.03 -7.30
C ASN A 37 9.47 9.67 -6.37
N LEU A 38 9.60 10.94 -6.14
CA LEU A 38 8.66 11.72 -5.33
C LEU A 38 7.48 12.16 -6.21
N MET A 39 6.29 12.14 -5.64
CA MET A 39 5.08 12.66 -6.25
C MET A 39 4.58 13.85 -5.41
N ASN A 40 4.37 14.99 -6.05
CA ASN A 40 3.88 16.19 -5.38
C ASN A 40 2.35 16.14 -5.14
N SER A 41 1.82 17.14 -4.45
CA SER A 41 0.39 17.28 -4.12
C SER A 41 -0.54 17.47 -5.34
N SER A 42 0.02 17.69 -6.52
CA SER A 42 -0.72 17.74 -7.80
C SER A 42 -0.66 16.42 -8.58
N GLY A 43 -0.04 15.37 -8.02
CA GLY A 43 0.11 14.05 -8.66
C GLY A 43 1.19 14.00 -9.74
N VAL A 44 2.12 14.96 -9.77
CA VAL A 44 3.26 14.94 -10.69
C VAL A 44 4.40 14.13 -10.07
N ILE A 45 4.82 13.07 -10.76
CA ILE A 45 5.97 12.25 -10.36
C ILE A 45 7.24 12.91 -10.91
N ALA A 46 8.24 13.08 -10.05
CA ALA A 46 9.56 13.62 -10.39
C ALA A 46 10.50 12.53 -10.95
N SER A 47 11.62 12.94 -11.55
CA SER A 47 12.70 12.06 -12.02
C SER A 47 13.26 11.19 -10.89
N ASP A 48 14.04 10.18 -11.28
CA ASP A 48 14.69 9.28 -10.33
C ASP A 48 15.61 10.04 -9.37
N VAL A 49 15.48 9.70 -8.09
CA VAL A 49 16.41 10.11 -7.03
C VAL A 49 17.32 8.93 -6.75
N THR A 50 18.61 9.20 -6.57
CA THR A 50 19.62 8.19 -6.23
C THR A 50 19.16 7.35 -5.05
N GLY A 51 19.28 6.04 -5.18
CA GLY A 51 18.80 5.09 -4.19
C GLY A 51 19.59 5.13 -2.88
N VAL A 52 18.89 4.89 -1.80
CA VAL A 52 19.45 4.74 -0.44
C VAL A 52 19.04 3.38 0.10
N GLY A 53 19.96 2.73 0.83
CA GLY A 53 19.76 1.39 1.36
C GLY A 53 19.98 0.28 0.34
N SER A 54 19.77 -0.95 0.77
CA SER A 54 19.95 -2.15 -0.04
C SER A 54 18.90 -2.22 -1.15
N ALA A 55 19.35 -2.35 -2.40
CA ALA A 55 18.48 -2.53 -3.55
C ALA A 55 17.62 -3.79 -3.39
N ARG A 56 16.30 -3.67 -3.48
CA ARG A 56 15.38 -4.79 -3.28
C ARG A 56 14.05 -4.62 -4.01
N SER A 57 13.34 -5.72 -4.17
CA SER A 57 12.04 -5.76 -4.84
C SER A 57 11.02 -6.55 -4.00
N SER A 58 9.75 -6.53 -4.41
CA SER A 58 8.64 -7.23 -3.74
C SER A 58 8.48 -6.87 -2.26
N LEU A 59 8.70 -5.62 -1.94
CA LEU A 59 8.59 -5.05 -0.60
C LEU A 59 7.21 -4.43 -0.39
N GLY A 60 6.87 -4.13 0.85
CA GLY A 60 5.69 -3.34 1.20
C GLY A 60 6.04 -1.92 1.62
N ALA A 61 5.05 -1.04 1.58
CA ALA A 61 5.19 0.32 2.10
C ALA A 61 3.84 0.87 2.59
N THR A 62 3.91 1.79 3.53
CA THR A 62 2.76 2.55 4.02
C THR A 62 3.22 3.82 4.73
N SER A 63 2.28 4.70 5.03
CA SER A 63 2.52 5.86 5.88
C SER A 63 2.66 5.44 7.36
N TYR A 64 3.37 6.25 8.16
CA TYR A 64 3.39 6.16 9.62
C TYR A 64 3.60 7.56 10.23
N GLY A 65 3.33 7.71 11.52
CA GLY A 65 3.51 8.97 12.23
C GLY A 65 2.69 10.14 11.68
N GLY A 66 1.71 9.86 10.82
CA GLY A 66 0.83 10.84 10.20
C GLY A 66 1.42 11.53 8.96
N ASP A 67 2.74 11.71 8.89
CA ASP A 67 3.40 12.52 7.86
C ASP A 67 4.64 11.85 7.22
N LYS A 68 4.95 10.62 7.59
CA LYS A 68 6.14 9.86 7.18
C LYS A 68 5.75 8.58 6.47
N ALA A 69 6.72 7.90 5.84
CA ALA A 69 6.51 6.60 5.22
C ALA A 69 7.59 5.59 5.63
N ILE A 70 7.26 4.31 5.51
CA ILE A 70 8.15 3.19 5.77
C ILE A 70 8.06 2.19 4.63
N PHE A 71 9.22 1.71 4.19
CA PHE A 71 9.39 0.57 3.30
C PHE A 71 9.99 -0.59 4.08
N ALA A 72 9.42 -1.80 4.00
CA ALA A 72 9.96 -2.94 4.73
C ALA A 72 9.79 -4.26 3.97
N PHE A 73 10.57 -5.25 4.41
CA PHE A 73 10.62 -6.59 3.82
C PHE A 73 11.14 -6.60 2.37
N GLY A 74 10.84 -7.63 1.61
CA GLY A 74 11.24 -7.76 0.21
C GLY A 74 12.41 -8.69 -0.02
N SER A 75 13.04 -8.60 -1.21
CA SER A 75 14.16 -9.45 -1.62
C SER A 75 15.33 -8.64 -2.16
N THR A 76 16.52 -8.90 -1.64
CA THR A 76 17.82 -8.43 -2.13
C THR A 76 18.55 -9.49 -2.96
N GLY A 77 17.86 -10.58 -3.34
CA GLY A 77 18.38 -11.86 -3.81
C GLY A 77 18.02 -12.96 -2.81
N SER A 78 17.97 -12.62 -1.53
CA SER A 78 17.38 -13.42 -0.44
C SER A 78 16.27 -12.61 0.22
N TYR A 79 15.30 -13.25 0.85
CA TYR A 79 14.23 -12.56 1.58
C TYR A 79 14.81 -11.84 2.78
N THR A 80 14.26 -10.67 3.07
CA THR A 80 14.73 -9.81 4.16
C THR A 80 13.56 -9.21 4.93
N SER A 81 13.84 -8.76 6.16
CA SER A 81 12.92 -7.99 6.99
C SER A 81 13.44 -6.57 7.29
N ILE A 82 14.52 -6.12 6.61
CA ILE A 82 15.04 -4.75 6.77
C ILE A 82 13.98 -3.71 6.43
N SER A 83 14.11 -2.52 7.01
CA SER A 83 13.22 -1.40 6.73
C SER A 83 13.99 -0.11 6.44
N ASN A 84 13.36 0.81 5.72
CA ASN A 84 13.83 2.17 5.50
C ASN A 84 12.71 3.14 5.86
N LEU A 85 13.00 4.06 6.74
CA LEU A 85 12.11 5.15 7.07
C LEU A 85 12.23 6.26 6.04
N VAL A 86 11.12 6.96 5.80
CA VAL A 86 11.07 8.14 4.93
C VAL A 86 10.59 9.32 5.76
N SER A 87 11.35 10.40 5.74
CA SER A 87 10.98 11.64 6.44
C SER A 87 9.77 12.32 5.80
N ASN A 88 9.20 13.30 6.49
CA ASN A 88 8.12 14.15 5.94
C ASN A 88 8.58 15.09 4.79
N SER A 89 9.88 15.14 4.51
CA SER A 89 10.44 15.80 3.31
C SER A 89 10.73 14.81 2.16
N GLY A 90 10.40 13.51 2.32
CA GLY A 90 10.60 12.49 1.29
C GLY A 90 12.02 11.91 1.23
N VAL A 91 12.85 12.14 2.25
CA VAL A 91 14.20 11.59 2.31
C VAL A 91 14.16 10.18 2.86
N VAL A 92 14.66 9.23 2.07
CA VAL A 92 14.79 7.81 2.46
C VAL A 92 16.03 7.66 3.33
N ALA A 93 15.86 7.06 4.51
CA ALA A 93 16.97 6.74 5.42
C ALA A 93 17.66 5.42 5.02
N SER A 94 18.87 5.20 5.53
CA SER A 94 19.60 3.93 5.41
C SER A 94 18.83 2.77 6.03
N ASP A 95 19.26 1.54 5.75
CA ASP A 95 18.64 0.33 6.26
C ASP A 95 18.63 0.29 7.80
N THR A 96 17.49 -0.05 8.34
CA THR A 96 17.30 -0.45 9.74
C THR A 96 17.25 -1.98 9.80
N SER A 97 17.91 -2.57 10.79
CA SER A 97 17.92 -4.02 11.01
C SER A 97 16.50 -4.58 11.01
N GLY A 98 16.33 -5.71 10.34
CA GLY A 98 15.05 -6.36 10.17
C GLY A 98 14.49 -6.95 11.46
N VAL A 99 13.18 -6.94 11.57
CA VAL A 99 12.40 -7.56 12.66
C VAL A 99 11.36 -8.49 12.06
N GLY A 100 11.14 -9.63 12.71
CA GLY A 100 10.17 -10.64 12.29
C GLY A 100 10.65 -11.53 11.14
N THR A 101 9.77 -12.40 10.67
CA THR A 101 10.03 -13.37 9.61
C THR A 101 10.30 -12.67 8.28
N VAL A 102 11.44 -13.00 7.67
CA VAL A 102 11.82 -12.50 6.34
C VAL A 102 10.80 -12.97 5.29
N ARG A 103 10.31 -12.05 4.46
CA ARG A 103 9.29 -12.37 3.45
C ARG A 103 9.21 -11.32 2.34
N VAL A 104 8.55 -11.68 1.28
CA VAL A 104 8.23 -10.82 0.13
C VAL A 104 6.72 -10.63 0.00
N SER A 105 6.31 -9.67 -0.84
CA SER A 105 4.90 -9.46 -1.20
C SER A 105 4.00 -9.23 0.02
N SER A 106 4.51 -8.51 1.01
CA SER A 106 3.83 -8.17 2.26
C SER A 106 3.35 -6.72 2.21
N PRO A 107 2.11 -6.46 1.78
CA PRO A 107 1.56 -5.10 1.75
C PRO A 107 1.37 -4.55 3.17
N ALA A 108 1.11 -3.24 3.25
CA ALA A 108 0.86 -2.58 4.51
C ALA A 108 -0.23 -1.52 4.40
N THR A 109 -0.87 -1.23 5.52
CA THR A 109 -1.85 -0.15 5.67
C THR A 109 -1.68 0.55 7.00
N THR A 110 -2.19 1.77 7.11
CA THR A 110 -2.30 2.48 8.39
C THR A 110 -3.52 2.00 9.17
N PHE A 111 -3.48 2.18 10.49
CA PHE A 111 -4.62 2.02 11.39
C PHE A 111 -4.52 3.02 12.55
N GLY A 112 -5.64 3.21 13.26
CA GLY A 112 -5.72 4.17 14.35
C GLY A 112 -5.58 5.62 13.88
N THR A 113 -5.65 6.55 14.82
CA THR A 113 -5.51 7.99 14.56
C THR A 113 -4.12 8.52 14.90
N SER A 114 -3.27 7.67 15.52
CA SER A 114 -1.92 8.04 16.00
C SER A 114 -0.82 7.71 14.98
N GLY A 115 -1.16 7.49 13.70
CA GLY A 115 -0.19 7.20 12.64
C GLY A 115 0.50 5.85 12.79
N GLN A 116 -0.19 4.85 13.30
CA GLN A 116 0.29 3.48 13.37
C GLN A 116 0.05 2.75 12.04
N ALA A 117 0.79 1.66 11.80
CA ALA A 117 0.67 0.88 10.59
C ALA A 117 0.85 -0.62 10.85
N ILE A 118 0.52 -1.45 9.85
CA ILE A 118 0.64 -2.89 9.94
C ILE A 118 1.01 -3.47 8.56
N PHE A 119 2.07 -4.28 8.53
CA PHE A 119 2.42 -5.17 7.44
C PHE A 119 1.78 -6.52 7.71
N ALA A 120 1.18 -7.16 6.71
CA ALA A 120 0.62 -8.50 6.89
C ALA A 120 0.69 -9.32 5.59
N TYR A 121 0.55 -10.65 5.77
CA TYR A 121 0.58 -11.60 4.66
C TYR A 121 1.94 -11.66 3.97
N GLY A 122 1.97 -12.20 2.76
CA GLY A 122 3.16 -12.33 1.92
C GLY A 122 3.64 -13.77 1.78
N TYR A 123 4.89 -13.93 1.35
CA TYR A 123 5.50 -15.22 1.10
C TYR A 123 6.85 -15.32 1.83
N ALA A 124 6.98 -16.31 2.69
CA ALA A 124 8.24 -16.67 3.35
C ALA A 124 8.81 -17.93 2.66
N SER A 125 8.69 -19.12 3.24
CA SER A 125 8.90 -20.41 2.55
C SER A 125 7.59 -20.94 1.94
N SER A 126 6.49 -20.36 2.32
CA SER A 126 5.12 -20.59 1.86
C SER A 126 4.29 -19.32 2.03
N PRO A 127 3.08 -19.24 1.44
CA PRO A 127 2.15 -18.16 1.77
C PRO A 127 1.94 -18.07 3.28
N THR A 128 1.91 -16.82 3.80
CA THR A 128 1.75 -16.58 5.24
C THR A 128 0.65 -15.55 5.51
N ASN A 129 0.12 -15.56 6.74
CA ASN A 129 -0.84 -14.59 7.24
C ASN A 129 -0.33 -13.85 8.50
N ILE A 130 0.96 -14.01 8.85
CA ILE A 130 1.57 -13.28 9.97
C ILE A 130 1.52 -11.77 9.72
N SER A 131 1.60 -11.00 10.81
CA SER A 131 1.60 -9.54 10.73
C SER A 131 2.61 -8.90 11.68
N ASN A 132 3.06 -7.69 11.34
CA ASN A 132 3.94 -6.87 12.15
C ASN A 132 3.36 -5.46 12.24
N LYS A 133 3.03 -5.02 13.44
CA LYS A 133 2.61 -3.63 13.68
C LYS A 133 3.80 -2.70 13.60
N VAL A 134 3.54 -1.47 13.21
CA VAL A 134 4.50 -0.36 13.20
C VAL A 134 3.97 0.74 14.10
N SER A 135 4.78 1.19 15.04
CA SER A 135 4.42 2.30 15.93
C SER A 135 4.39 3.63 15.18
N GLY A 136 3.78 4.66 15.76
CA GLY A 136 3.85 6.03 15.24
C GLY A 136 5.27 6.62 15.16
N ALA A 137 6.26 5.96 15.78
CA ALA A 137 7.68 6.30 15.66
C ALA A 137 8.41 5.50 14.56
N GLY A 138 7.72 4.63 13.81
CA GLY A 138 8.30 3.81 12.75
C GLY A 138 9.00 2.53 13.22
N VAL A 139 8.79 2.11 14.46
CA VAL A 139 9.38 0.88 15.01
C VAL A 139 8.51 -0.32 14.60
N VAL A 140 9.11 -1.27 13.89
CA VAL A 140 8.45 -2.53 13.49
C VAL A 140 8.49 -3.49 14.69
N ALA A 141 7.32 -4.03 15.05
CA ALA A 141 7.18 -5.04 16.12
C ALA A 141 7.46 -6.46 15.60
N ASN A 142 7.68 -7.39 16.53
CA ASN A 142 7.79 -8.83 16.24
C ASN A 142 6.51 -9.36 15.58
N ASP A 143 6.61 -10.57 15.01
CA ASP A 143 5.49 -11.26 14.38
C ASP A 143 4.32 -11.45 15.36
N SER A 144 3.13 -11.17 14.87
CA SER A 144 1.88 -11.55 15.50
C SER A 144 1.26 -12.72 14.74
N THR A 145 0.57 -13.60 15.47
CA THR A 145 -0.15 -14.73 14.90
C THR A 145 -1.06 -14.30 13.77
N GLY A 146 -1.02 -15.02 12.66
CA GLY A 146 -1.79 -14.72 11.47
C GLY A 146 -3.29 -14.93 11.64
N VAL A 147 -4.07 -14.17 10.89
CA VAL A 147 -5.52 -14.25 10.82
C VAL A 147 -5.95 -14.35 9.35
N GLY A 148 -6.95 -15.16 9.07
CA GLY A 148 -7.48 -15.38 7.73
C GLY A 148 -6.60 -16.28 6.87
N THR A 149 -6.98 -16.43 5.60
CA THR A 149 -6.30 -17.28 4.62
C THR A 149 -4.92 -16.75 4.28
N ALA A 150 -3.89 -17.56 4.49
CA ALA A 150 -2.51 -17.24 4.12
C ALA A 150 -2.40 -17.04 2.60
N ARG A 151 -1.78 -15.93 2.18
CA ARG A 151 -1.65 -15.56 0.77
C ARG A 151 -0.50 -14.59 0.51
N TYR A 152 -0.04 -14.53 -0.71
CA TYR A 152 0.97 -13.57 -1.16
C TYR A 152 0.42 -12.65 -2.26
N ASP A 153 1.13 -11.56 -2.53
CA ASP A 153 0.71 -10.52 -3.46
C ASP A 153 -0.71 -9.95 -3.24
N PRO A 154 -1.23 -9.84 -1.99
CA PRO A 154 -2.40 -9.01 -1.77
C PRO A 154 -2.02 -7.53 -1.87
N ALA A 155 -3.03 -6.65 -1.92
CA ALA A 155 -2.85 -5.22 -1.74
C ALA A 155 -3.51 -4.75 -0.43
N ALA A 156 -3.16 -3.53 -0.01
CA ALA A 156 -3.73 -2.95 1.19
C ALA A 156 -3.91 -1.43 1.05
N ALA A 157 -4.93 -0.91 1.72
CA ALA A 157 -5.19 0.53 1.79
C ALA A 157 -5.90 0.88 3.09
N SER A 158 -5.83 2.14 3.49
CA SER A 158 -6.68 2.69 4.56
C SER A 158 -8.02 3.16 4.01
N TYR A 159 -9.06 3.06 4.84
CA TYR A 159 -10.41 3.57 4.58
C TYR A 159 -11.02 4.05 5.91
N GLY A 160 -12.17 4.71 5.85
CA GLY A 160 -12.82 5.22 7.06
C GLY A 160 -11.87 6.07 7.89
N VAL A 161 -12.12 6.14 9.19
CA VAL A 161 -11.25 6.82 10.15
C VAL A 161 -10.40 5.79 10.89
N GLY A 162 -9.11 5.73 10.56
CA GLY A 162 -8.16 4.83 11.22
C GLY A 162 -8.42 3.34 10.99
N LEU A 163 -9.04 2.98 9.88
CA LEU A 163 -9.33 1.61 9.46
C LEU A 163 -8.48 1.21 8.25
N GLY A 164 -8.20 -0.08 8.12
CA GLY A 164 -7.46 -0.61 6.98
C GLY A 164 -8.13 -1.84 6.38
N ILE A 165 -7.72 -2.20 5.18
CA ILE A 165 -8.17 -3.39 4.47
C ILE A 165 -7.01 -4.03 3.73
N PHE A 166 -6.89 -5.35 3.83
CA PHE A 166 -6.10 -6.20 2.95
C PHE A 166 -7.04 -6.92 2.01
N GLY A 167 -6.71 -7.00 0.73
CA GLY A 167 -7.60 -7.67 -0.23
C GLY A 167 -6.87 -8.32 -1.39
N PHE A 168 -7.54 -9.28 -2.00
CA PHE A 168 -7.04 -10.03 -3.15
C PHE A 168 -5.80 -10.86 -2.82
N GLY A 169 -4.95 -11.13 -3.82
CA GLY A 169 -3.72 -11.91 -3.66
C GLY A 169 -3.86 -13.34 -4.16
N ASN A 170 -2.81 -14.14 -4.00
CA ASN A 170 -2.79 -15.55 -4.39
C ASN A 170 -2.87 -16.44 -3.15
N ALA A 171 -3.89 -17.27 -3.10
CA ALA A 171 -4.07 -18.32 -2.11
C ALA A 171 -4.00 -19.68 -2.81
N SER A 172 -3.03 -20.51 -2.46
CA SER A 172 -2.87 -21.87 -2.99
C SER A 172 -2.80 -21.96 -4.52
N GLY A 173 -2.13 -21.00 -5.18
CA GLY A 173 -1.95 -20.99 -6.63
C GLY A 173 -3.10 -20.36 -7.42
N SER A 174 -4.10 -19.82 -6.74
CA SER A 174 -5.25 -19.16 -7.37
C SER A 174 -5.41 -17.73 -6.88
N GLY A 175 -5.73 -16.82 -7.80
CA GLY A 175 -6.11 -15.44 -7.45
C GLY A 175 -7.40 -15.44 -6.64
N THR A 176 -7.42 -14.70 -5.54
CA THR A 176 -8.60 -14.57 -4.68
C THR A 176 -9.09 -13.13 -4.60
N ALA A 177 -10.37 -12.95 -4.26
CA ALA A 177 -10.98 -11.65 -3.95
C ALA A 177 -11.28 -11.50 -2.44
N ILE A 178 -10.84 -12.45 -1.60
CA ILE A 178 -10.99 -12.39 -0.14
C ILE A 178 -10.42 -11.10 0.41
N THR A 179 -11.09 -10.53 1.41
CA THR A 179 -10.60 -9.35 2.13
C THR A 179 -10.57 -9.57 3.64
N ASN A 180 -9.72 -8.82 4.33
CA ASN A 180 -9.65 -8.77 5.79
C ASN A 180 -9.61 -7.29 6.22
N LEU A 181 -10.52 -6.92 7.07
CA LEU A 181 -10.58 -5.57 7.61
C LEU A 181 -9.59 -5.42 8.76
N VAL A 182 -9.06 -4.22 8.96
CA VAL A 182 -8.19 -3.87 10.08
C VAL A 182 -8.90 -2.81 10.92
N SER A 183 -9.09 -3.13 12.19
CA SER A 183 -9.72 -2.20 13.16
C SER A 183 -8.79 -1.02 13.49
N SER A 184 -9.33 0.01 14.13
CA SER A 184 -8.56 1.15 14.64
C SER A 184 -7.52 0.80 15.72
N SER A 185 -7.59 -0.41 16.28
CA SER A 185 -6.56 -0.96 17.19
C SER A 185 -5.55 -1.89 16.48
N GLY A 186 -5.63 -2.00 15.14
CA GLY A 186 -4.76 -2.85 14.33
C GLY A 186 -5.02 -4.34 14.52
N VAL A 187 -6.27 -4.73 14.74
CA VAL A 187 -6.70 -6.14 14.75
C VAL A 187 -7.21 -6.48 13.36
N ILE A 188 -6.64 -7.53 12.76
CA ILE A 188 -7.08 -8.07 11.47
C ILE A 188 -8.29 -8.98 11.71
N SER A 189 -9.36 -8.80 10.94
CA SER A 189 -10.55 -9.64 10.99
C SER A 189 -10.34 -10.99 10.32
N ALA A 190 -11.21 -11.96 10.58
CA ALA A 190 -11.38 -13.14 9.74
C ALA A 190 -11.69 -12.75 8.28
N ASP A 191 -11.61 -13.73 7.37
CA ASP A 191 -11.89 -13.53 5.96
C ASP A 191 -13.33 -13.03 5.74
N VAL A 192 -13.45 -12.00 4.91
CA VAL A 192 -14.70 -11.54 4.33
C VAL A 192 -14.79 -12.08 2.90
N ALA A 193 -15.93 -12.64 2.55
CA ALA A 193 -16.16 -13.21 1.22
C ALA A 193 -15.79 -12.22 0.12
N GLY A 194 -15.06 -12.71 -0.87
CA GLY A 194 -14.56 -11.90 -1.98
C GLY A 194 -15.66 -11.34 -2.86
N VAL A 195 -15.47 -10.12 -3.33
CA VAL A 195 -16.33 -9.45 -4.31
C VAL A 195 -15.49 -9.11 -5.54
N GLY A 196 -16.03 -9.42 -6.72
CA GLY A 196 -15.35 -9.22 -8.00
C GLY A 196 -14.40 -10.36 -8.38
N THR A 197 -13.64 -10.15 -9.45
CA THR A 197 -12.73 -11.14 -10.02
C THR A 197 -11.49 -11.32 -9.15
N GLY A 198 -11.23 -12.56 -8.70
CA GLY A 198 -10.04 -12.92 -7.96
C GLY A 198 -8.75 -12.67 -8.76
N ARG A 199 -7.78 -11.98 -8.17
CA ARG A 199 -6.51 -11.64 -8.83
C ARG A 199 -5.40 -11.44 -7.83
N GLU A 200 -4.18 -11.59 -8.29
CA GLU A 200 -2.95 -11.37 -7.52
C GLU A 200 -2.21 -10.13 -7.99
N ALA A 201 -1.34 -9.60 -7.14
CA ALA A 201 -0.52 -8.43 -7.40
C ALA A 201 -1.28 -7.18 -7.91
N PRO A 202 -2.50 -6.89 -7.42
CA PRO A 202 -3.10 -5.59 -7.62
C PRO A 202 -2.37 -4.52 -6.82
N ALA A 203 -2.72 -3.26 -7.03
CA ALA A 203 -2.35 -2.19 -6.12
C ALA A 203 -3.60 -1.59 -5.47
N ALA A 204 -3.41 -0.91 -4.33
CA ALA A 204 -4.50 -0.22 -3.64
C ALA A 204 -4.02 1.09 -3.02
N THR A 205 -4.92 2.04 -2.92
CA THR A 205 -4.70 3.31 -2.23
C THR A 205 -6.04 3.90 -1.75
N SER A 206 -5.97 4.85 -0.82
CA SER A 206 -7.13 5.62 -0.40
C SER A 206 -7.49 6.72 -1.42
N TYR A 207 -8.74 7.15 -1.41
CA TYR A 207 -9.26 8.32 -2.13
C TYR A 207 -10.47 8.91 -1.38
N GLY A 208 -10.86 10.15 -1.71
CA GLY A 208 -12.04 10.82 -1.16
C GLY A 208 -11.95 11.05 0.35
N GLY A 209 -10.75 10.96 0.92
CA GLY A 209 -10.49 11.15 2.34
C GLY A 209 -10.80 9.94 3.22
N ASP A 210 -11.79 9.13 2.86
CA ASP A 210 -12.30 8.03 3.71
C ASP A 210 -12.58 6.71 2.96
N LYS A 211 -12.25 6.61 1.69
CA LYS A 211 -12.51 5.45 0.82
C LYS A 211 -11.22 4.86 0.28
N ALA A 212 -11.30 3.64 -0.25
CA ALA A 212 -10.16 2.98 -0.88
C ALA A 212 -10.56 2.37 -2.25
N ILE A 213 -9.55 2.03 -3.04
CA ILE A 213 -9.73 1.39 -4.33
C ILE A 213 -8.61 0.38 -4.54
N PHE A 214 -8.97 -0.83 -4.96
CA PHE A 214 -8.09 -1.85 -5.52
C PHE A 214 -8.17 -1.78 -7.03
N ALA A 215 -7.05 -1.87 -7.74
CA ALA A 215 -7.09 -1.93 -9.20
C ALA A 215 -5.91 -2.72 -9.77
N TYR A 216 -6.07 -3.10 -11.05
CA TYR A 216 -5.09 -3.85 -11.80
C TYR A 216 -4.85 -5.26 -11.24
N GLY A 217 -3.68 -5.83 -11.49
CA GLY A 217 -3.32 -7.19 -11.08
C GLY A 217 -3.44 -8.22 -12.19
N THR A 218 -3.23 -9.49 -11.88
CA THR A 218 -3.36 -10.58 -12.84
C THR A 218 -4.27 -11.69 -12.29
N THR A 219 -5.06 -12.29 -13.15
CA THR A 219 -5.91 -13.43 -12.84
C THR A 219 -5.26 -14.67 -13.44
N PRO A 220 -4.79 -15.64 -12.64
CA PRO A 220 -4.20 -16.87 -13.16
C PRO A 220 -5.11 -17.55 -14.18
N GLY A 221 -4.55 -17.92 -15.34
CA GLY A 221 -5.28 -18.54 -16.44
C GLY A 221 -6.09 -17.57 -17.33
N VAL A 222 -6.26 -16.30 -16.93
CA VAL A 222 -6.99 -15.29 -17.71
C VAL A 222 -6.08 -14.18 -18.22
N GLY A 223 -5.13 -13.74 -17.42
CA GLY A 223 -4.15 -12.71 -17.79
C GLY A 223 -4.26 -11.43 -16.97
N THR A 224 -3.48 -10.44 -17.36
CA THR A 224 -3.34 -9.15 -16.67
C THR A 224 -4.57 -8.28 -16.87
N GLN A 225 -4.97 -7.59 -15.81
CA GLN A 225 -6.21 -6.82 -15.71
C GLN A 225 -5.96 -5.32 -15.50
N SER A 226 -6.97 -4.50 -15.83
CA SER A 226 -7.01 -3.07 -15.49
C SER A 226 -8.28 -2.66 -14.72
N MET A 227 -9.14 -3.64 -14.39
CA MET A 227 -10.38 -3.41 -13.61
C MET A 227 -10.07 -2.86 -12.22
N SER A 228 -11.09 -2.28 -11.60
CA SER A 228 -11.00 -1.75 -10.24
C SER A 228 -12.20 -2.10 -9.38
N ASN A 229 -11.99 -2.14 -8.06
CA ASN A 229 -13.03 -2.32 -7.06
C ASN A 229 -12.91 -1.19 -6.02
N LYS A 230 -13.94 -0.39 -5.90
CA LYS A 230 -14.03 0.65 -4.88
C LYS A 230 -14.36 0.03 -3.53
N VAL A 231 -13.85 0.66 -2.47
CA VAL A 231 -14.14 0.30 -1.08
C VAL A 231 -14.82 1.50 -0.43
N SER A 232 -15.98 1.26 0.18
CA SER A 232 -16.70 2.30 0.93
C SER A 232 -15.96 2.69 2.22
N ASN A 233 -16.40 3.76 2.85
CA ASN A 233 -15.90 4.16 4.18
C ASN A 233 -16.30 3.20 5.32
N THR A 234 -17.09 2.19 5.04
CA THR A 234 -17.44 1.09 5.96
C THR A 234 -16.72 -0.22 5.62
N GLY A 235 -15.79 -0.20 4.62
CA GLY A 235 -15.01 -1.37 4.22
C GLY A 235 -15.72 -2.33 3.27
N VAL A 236 -16.86 -1.94 2.70
CA VAL A 236 -17.59 -2.75 1.71
C VAL A 236 -16.92 -2.60 0.35
N VAL A 237 -16.49 -3.73 -0.23
CA VAL A 237 -15.91 -3.79 -1.58
C VAL A 237 -17.03 -3.86 -2.62
N ALA A 238 -17.00 -3.00 -3.61
CA ALA A 238 -17.93 -3.01 -4.73
C ALA A 238 -17.50 -4.01 -5.81
N SER A 239 -18.45 -4.43 -6.66
CA SER A 239 -18.18 -5.25 -7.85
C SER A 239 -17.20 -4.57 -8.81
N ASP A 240 -16.67 -5.35 -9.75
CA ASP A 240 -15.71 -4.89 -10.75
C ASP A 240 -16.26 -3.71 -11.56
N THR A 241 -15.42 -2.68 -11.66
CA THR A 241 -15.58 -1.58 -12.60
C THR A 241 -14.66 -1.81 -13.79
N SER A 242 -15.15 -1.60 -15.00
CA SER A 242 -14.38 -1.75 -16.24
C SER A 242 -13.03 -1.06 -16.16
N GLY A 243 -12.00 -1.74 -16.66
CA GLY A 243 -10.63 -1.29 -16.57
C GLY A 243 -10.33 -0.04 -17.41
N VAL A 244 -9.38 0.74 -16.95
CA VAL A 244 -8.88 1.94 -17.61
C VAL A 244 -7.37 1.85 -17.76
N GLY A 245 -6.87 2.22 -18.94
CA GLY A 245 -5.45 2.25 -19.24
C GLY A 245 -4.84 0.87 -19.52
N THR A 246 -3.51 0.82 -19.63
CA THR A 246 -2.75 -0.40 -19.90
C THR A 246 -2.87 -1.39 -18.76
N VAL A 247 -3.24 -2.62 -19.04
CA VAL A 247 -3.27 -3.73 -18.06
C VAL A 247 -1.89 -3.92 -17.43
N ARG A 248 -1.83 -4.08 -16.11
CA ARG A 248 -0.57 -4.20 -15.37
C ARG A 248 -0.77 -4.96 -14.07
N TYR A 249 0.31 -5.55 -13.58
CA TYR A 249 0.42 -6.13 -12.25
C TYR A 249 1.78 -5.78 -11.64
N LEU A 250 2.00 -6.03 -10.34
CA LEU A 250 3.21 -5.65 -9.61
C LEU A 250 3.53 -4.14 -9.75
N LEU A 251 2.51 -3.34 -9.82
CA LEU A 251 2.54 -1.88 -9.78
C LEU A 251 2.41 -1.42 -8.33
N ALA A 252 2.57 -0.12 -8.08
CA ALA A 252 2.35 0.47 -6.77
C ALA A 252 1.33 1.60 -6.82
N ALA A 253 0.79 1.96 -5.67
CA ALA A 253 -0.16 3.07 -5.55
C ALA A 253 0.12 3.90 -4.30
N ALA A 254 -0.08 5.21 -4.41
CA ALA A 254 0.05 6.16 -3.29
C ALA A 254 -1.03 7.24 -3.36
N GLY A 255 -1.43 7.73 -2.19
CA GLY A 255 -2.27 8.92 -2.07
C GLY A 255 -1.49 10.19 -2.36
N TYR A 256 -2.18 11.23 -2.85
CA TYR A 256 -1.67 12.59 -3.01
C TYR A 256 -2.80 13.61 -2.87
N GLY A 257 -2.44 14.88 -2.61
CA GLY A 257 -3.40 15.99 -2.51
C GLY A 257 -4.47 15.79 -1.43
N GLY A 258 -4.21 14.91 -0.47
CA GLY A 258 -5.08 14.65 0.67
C GLY A 258 -6.26 13.70 0.39
N ASP A 259 -6.81 13.72 -0.81
CA ASP A 259 -8.04 13.00 -1.16
C ASP A 259 -8.00 12.26 -2.51
N LYS A 260 -6.84 12.22 -3.16
CA LYS A 260 -6.62 11.61 -4.48
C LYS A 260 -5.58 10.51 -4.41
N GLY A 261 -5.49 9.69 -5.45
CA GLY A 261 -4.50 8.63 -5.55
C GLY A 261 -3.89 8.50 -6.93
N ALA A 262 -2.86 7.68 -7.03
CA ALA A 262 -2.22 7.33 -8.30
C ALA A 262 -1.77 5.88 -8.29
N PHE A 263 -2.02 5.18 -9.37
CA PHE A 263 -1.40 3.91 -9.72
C PHE A 263 -0.24 4.17 -10.68
N ALA A 264 0.95 3.64 -10.42
CA ALA A 264 2.09 3.88 -11.29
C ALA A 264 3.01 2.67 -11.41
N TYR A 265 3.79 2.65 -12.51
CA TYR A 265 4.74 1.60 -12.82
C TYR A 265 4.08 0.24 -13.10
N GLY A 266 4.80 -0.86 -12.81
CA GLY A 266 4.32 -2.22 -13.03
C GLY A 266 4.73 -2.83 -14.37
N ARG A 267 4.18 -3.99 -14.70
CA ARG A 267 4.43 -4.74 -15.94
C ARG A 267 3.17 -5.48 -16.41
N ASP A 268 3.18 -6.01 -17.64
CA ASP A 268 2.08 -6.81 -18.20
C ASP A 268 2.49 -8.24 -18.64
N GLY A 269 3.59 -8.74 -18.12
CA GLY A 269 4.18 -10.03 -18.49
C GLY A 269 5.44 -9.87 -19.34
N GLY A 270 5.53 -8.84 -20.16
CA GLY A 270 6.68 -8.45 -20.97
C GLY A 270 7.38 -7.21 -20.42
N PRO A 271 7.17 -6.03 -21.04
CA PRO A 271 7.84 -4.80 -20.65
C PRO A 271 7.43 -4.32 -19.26
N ARG A 272 8.34 -3.57 -18.64
CA ARG A 272 8.04 -2.75 -17.45
C ARG A 272 7.62 -1.36 -17.90
N TYR A 273 6.81 -0.70 -17.08
CA TYR A 273 6.27 0.62 -17.35
C TYR A 273 6.70 1.64 -16.30
N SER A 274 6.71 2.92 -16.71
CA SER A 274 6.78 4.08 -15.84
C SER A 274 5.51 4.93 -15.90
N ILE A 275 4.50 4.51 -16.69
CA ILE A 275 3.22 5.21 -16.83
C ILE A 275 2.46 5.26 -15.50
N LYS A 276 1.58 6.24 -15.38
CA LYS A 276 0.68 6.39 -14.24
C LYS A 276 -0.77 6.62 -14.66
N ASN A 277 -1.70 6.32 -13.75
CA ASN A 277 -3.11 6.63 -13.83
C ASN A 277 -3.50 7.36 -12.54
N LEU A 278 -3.97 8.57 -12.64
CA LEU A 278 -4.45 9.36 -11.51
C LEU A 278 -5.85 8.90 -11.11
N ILE A 279 -6.15 9.02 -9.83
CA ILE A 279 -7.46 8.70 -9.25
C ILE A 279 -8.02 10.00 -8.68
N SER A 280 -9.23 10.36 -9.10
CA SER A 280 -9.94 11.52 -8.55
C SER A 280 -10.41 11.25 -7.12
N ASN A 281 -10.84 12.30 -6.42
CA ASN A 281 -11.47 12.20 -5.10
C ASN A 281 -12.84 11.47 -5.11
N THR A 282 -13.40 11.17 -6.28
CA THR A 282 -14.59 10.33 -6.46
C THR A 282 -14.25 8.90 -6.87
N GLY A 283 -12.95 8.54 -6.91
CA GLY A 283 -12.46 7.22 -7.26
C GLY A 283 -12.60 6.90 -8.75
N VAL A 284 -12.52 7.90 -9.62
CA VAL A 284 -12.45 7.70 -11.07
C VAL A 284 -10.98 7.57 -11.47
N VAL A 285 -10.64 6.44 -12.11
CA VAL A 285 -9.30 6.19 -12.64
C VAL A 285 -9.17 6.86 -14.01
N ALA A 286 -8.18 7.73 -14.17
CA ALA A 286 -7.91 8.42 -15.44
C ALA A 286 -7.11 7.53 -16.39
N SER A 287 -7.12 7.87 -17.69
CA SER A 287 -6.28 7.25 -18.72
C SER A 287 -4.78 7.37 -18.39
N ASN A 288 -3.95 6.57 -19.09
CA ASN A 288 -2.50 6.63 -18.92
C ASN A 288 -1.95 8.03 -19.13
N THR A 289 -1.08 8.42 -18.21
CA THR A 289 -0.23 9.60 -18.38
C THR A 289 1.20 9.14 -18.65
N THR A 290 1.93 9.88 -19.49
CA THR A 290 3.34 9.62 -19.80
C THR A 290 4.13 9.32 -18.55
N GLY A 291 4.93 8.26 -18.60
CA GLY A 291 5.78 7.81 -17.51
C GLY A 291 6.95 8.75 -17.24
N VAL A 292 7.40 8.76 -16.00
CA VAL A 292 8.60 9.48 -15.55
C VAL A 292 9.48 8.50 -14.78
N GLY A 293 10.79 8.65 -14.94
CA GLY A 293 11.78 7.80 -14.31
C GLY A 293 11.92 6.41 -14.95
N THR A 294 12.75 5.58 -14.35
CA THR A 294 13.08 4.24 -14.82
C THR A 294 11.89 3.31 -14.66
N ALA A 295 11.48 2.68 -15.77
CA ALA A 295 10.40 1.69 -15.79
C ALA A 295 10.75 0.47 -14.92
N ARG A 296 9.85 0.10 -14.02
CA ARG A 296 10.08 -0.98 -13.05
C ARG A 296 8.79 -1.60 -12.52
N SER A 297 8.91 -2.78 -11.94
CA SER A 297 7.82 -3.52 -11.27
C SER A 297 8.26 -3.97 -9.88
N ASN A 298 7.39 -4.60 -9.10
CA ASN A 298 7.70 -5.09 -7.75
C ASN A 298 8.23 -3.99 -6.81
N LEU A 299 7.85 -2.76 -7.04
CA LEU A 299 8.13 -1.60 -6.22
C LEU A 299 7.02 -1.42 -5.19
N ALA A 300 7.26 -0.56 -4.21
CA ALA A 300 6.22 -0.13 -3.28
C ALA A 300 6.03 1.39 -3.32
N ALA A 301 4.93 1.87 -2.74
CA ALA A 301 4.65 3.29 -2.64
C ALA A 301 3.86 3.60 -1.37
N ALA A 302 4.01 4.83 -0.90
CA ALA A 302 3.29 5.34 0.27
C ALA A 302 3.06 6.84 0.17
N GLY A 303 2.06 7.33 0.90
CA GLY A 303 1.89 8.76 1.12
C GLY A 303 2.85 9.26 2.21
N TYR A 304 3.30 10.51 2.09
CA TYR A 304 4.08 11.20 3.12
C TYR A 304 3.78 12.70 3.08
N SER A 305 4.24 13.45 4.09
CA SER A 305 4.01 14.90 4.23
C SER A 305 2.53 15.29 4.33
N ILE A 306 2.22 16.14 5.26
CA ILE A 306 0.91 16.81 5.37
C ILE A 306 0.94 18.22 4.77
N SER A 307 2.08 18.64 4.21
CA SER A 307 2.24 19.90 3.50
C SER A 307 2.12 19.69 2.00
N ALA A 308 1.35 20.54 1.34
CA ALA A 308 1.17 20.53 -0.11
C ALA A 308 2.45 20.90 -0.88
#